data_5efbd0a1d321014a7fff619f7730977a
#
_entry.id   5efbd0a1d321014a7fff619f7730977a
#
_cell.length_a   1.000
_cell.length_b   1.000
_cell.length_c   1.000
_cell.angle_alpha   90.00
_cell.angle_beta   90.00
_cell.angle_gamma   90.00
#
_symmetry.space_group_name_H-M   'P 1'
#
loop_
_entity.id
_entity.type
_entity.pdbx_description
1 polymer ?
#
loop_
_entity_poly.entity_id
_entity_poly.type
_entity_poly.pdbx_seq_one_letter_code
_entity_poly.pdbx_strand_id
1 'polypeptide(L)'
;ESLSRSKYERESDSPKITKQRIVSPIIDWMDFDIWLYILTSGIDFNDAYRLGYARVGCWCCPNNSGWSEFLSKIHMHEQSERFRTLLIDFARSIGKEDAEVYVDDGFWKARQGGNGVAYAQKSVISFKPCATEENAFNYELQKPVTEELYELFRPFGYLNFDMGNARLGEVFILNRAGKILLKLQGRVGSRNLKVTILDHKIAGASDMKTAEERVKCQLTKYQMCMGCLACESVCRFNALSVKEEKDGKIDYRISDEKCMRCGECVNHFIAGCYMRKVLSIKRE
;
A
#
# COMPACT_ATOMS: atom_id res chain seq x y z
N GLU A 1 -23.76 0.19 4.65
CA GLU A 1 -22.89 0.79 3.65
C GLU A 1 -22.73 2.27 3.92
N SER A 2 -21.70 2.79 3.94
CA SER A 2 -20.97 3.92 4.45
C SER A 2 -21.80 5.19 4.73
N LEU A 3 -21.60 5.73 5.92
CA LEU A 3 -21.91 7.11 6.33
C LEU A 3 -21.49 8.19 5.28
N SER A 4 -20.61 7.83 4.33
CA SER A 4 -20.24 8.70 3.22
C SER A 4 -21.32 8.81 2.15
N ARG A 5 -22.13 7.76 1.92
CA ARG A 5 -23.22 7.78 0.93
C ARG A 5 -24.46 8.49 1.44
N SER A 6 -24.73 8.46 2.74
CA SER A 6 -25.88 9.17 3.35
C SER A 6 -25.79 10.71 3.20
N LYS A 7 -24.66 11.22 2.76
CA LYS A 7 -24.42 12.65 2.52
C LYS A 7 -24.76 13.09 1.10
N TYR A 8 -25.06 12.15 0.20
CA TYR A 8 -25.41 12.49 -1.18
C TYR A 8 -26.91 12.70 -1.33
N GLU A 9 -27.27 13.69 -2.11
CA GLU A 9 -28.66 13.90 -2.56
C GLU A 9 -29.03 12.86 -3.62
N ARG A 10 -30.34 12.71 -3.90
CA ARG A 10 -30.84 11.81 -4.95
C ARG A 10 -30.24 12.12 -6.32
N GLU A 11 -29.92 13.38 -6.54
CA GLU A 11 -29.21 13.83 -7.74
C GLU A 11 -28.00 14.66 -7.32
N SER A 12 -26.84 14.33 -7.84
CA SER A 12 -25.58 15.02 -7.53
C SER A 12 -24.62 14.97 -8.72
N ASP A 13 -23.68 15.89 -8.76
CA ASP A 13 -22.58 15.80 -9.70
C ASP A 13 -21.56 14.75 -9.26
N SER A 14 -20.97 14.07 -10.23
CA SER A 14 -19.93 13.07 -9.93
C SER A 14 -18.67 13.72 -9.40
N PRO A 15 -18.17 13.31 -8.21
CA PRO A 15 -16.92 13.84 -7.68
C PRO A 15 -15.67 13.34 -8.44
N LYS A 16 -15.84 12.37 -9.35
CA LYS A 16 -14.74 11.71 -10.06
C LYS A 16 -14.69 12.02 -11.55
N ILE A 17 -15.83 12.31 -12.16
CA ILE A 17 -15.95 12.49 -13.62
C ILE A 17 -16.65 13.81 -13.89
N THR A 18 -15.94 14.74 -14.50
CA THR A 18 -16.49 16.05 -14.87
C THR A 18 -17.68 15.90 -15.83
N LYS A 19 -18.76 16.65 -15.60
CA LYS A 19 -20.02 16.63 -16.40
C LYS A 19 -20.84 15.33 -16.27
N GLN A 20 -20.53 14.44 -15.36
CA GLN A 20 -21.36 13.27 -15.08
C GLN A 20 -22.33 13.57 -13.94
N ARG A 21 -23.63 13.41 -14.19
CA ARG A 21 -24.65 13.48 -13.14
C ARG A 21 -24.97 12.09 -12.61
N ILE A 22 -25.06 11.95 -11.31
CA ILE A 22 -25.42 10.72 -10.62
C ILE A 22 -26.85 10.85 -10.14
N VAL A 23 -27.68 9.86 -10.46
CA VAL A 23 -29.05 9.75 -9.96
C VAL A 23 -29.17 8.47 -9.12
N SER A 24 -29.60 8.62 -7.87
CA SER A 24 -29.73 7.54 -6.88
C SER A 24 -31.17 7.48 -6.37
N PRO A 25 -32.12 6.92 -7.13
CA PRO A 25 -33.55 7.01 -6.83
C PRO A 25 -33.96 6.32 -5.53
N ILE A 26 -33.23 5.31 -5.09
CA ILE A 26 -33.51 4.51 -3.88
C ILE A 26 -32.52 4.79 -2.75
N ILE A 27 -31.87 5.97 -2.73
CA ILE A 27 -30.81 6.28 -1.75
C ILE A 27 -31.33 6.26 -0.30
N ASP A 28 -32.61 6.53 -0.10
CA ASP A 28 -33.25 6.58 1.22
C ASP A 28 -33.82 5.22 1.65
N TRP A 29 -33.76 4.21 0.78
CA TRP A 29 -34.26 2.88 1.11
C TRP A 29 -33.30 2.15 2.07
N MET A 30 -33.88 1.50 3.07
CA MET A 30 -33.18 0.53 3.90
C MET A 30 -33.13 -0.84 3.22
N ASP A 31 -32.26 -1.72 3.70
CA ASP A 31 -32.14 -3.09 3.19
C ASP A 31 -33.51 -3.82 3.24
N PHE A 32 -34.31 -3.55 4.28
CA PHE A 32 -35.65 -4.10 4.41
C PHE A 32 -36.57 -3.65 3.26
N ASP A 33 -36.55 -2.38 2.90
CA ASP A 33 -37.39 -1.85 1.82
C ASP A 33 -37.04 -2.48 0.47
N ILE A 34 -35.72 -2.67 0.23
CA ILE A 34 -35.23 -3.33 -0.98
C ILE A 34 -35.73 -4.77 -1.05
N TRP A 35 -35.60 -5.54 0.03
CA TRP A 35 -36.05 -6.93 0.08
C TRP A 35 -37.56 -7.04 -0.04
N LEU A 36 -38.29 -6.19 0.64
CA LEU A 36 -39.76 -6.15 0.55
C LEU A 36 -40.19 -5.88 -0.90
N TYR A 37 -39.59 -4.91 -1.56
CA TYR A 37 -39.90 -4.60 -2.96
C TYR A 37 -39.55 -5.77 -3.91
N ILE A 38 -38.39 -6.37 -3.79
CA ILE A 38 -37.98 -7.54 -4.59
C ILE A 38 -38.96 -8.68 -4.43
N LEU A 39 -39.30 -9.04 -3.21
CA LEU A 39 -40.17 -10.18 -2.93
C LEU A 39 -41.63 -9.93 -3.34
N THR A 40 -42.15 -8.74 -3.09
CA THR A 40 -43.54 -8.40 -3.45
C THR A 40 -43.74 -8.20 -4.95
N SER A 41 -42.70 -7.75 -5.65
CA SER A 41 -42.72 -7.57 -7.10
C SER A 41 -42.33 -8.82 -7.89
N GLY A 42 -42.00 -9.93 -7.23
CA GLY A 42 -41.59 -11.17 -7.87
C GLY A 42 -40.31 -11.05 -8.70
N ILE A 43 -39.43 -10.12 -8.35
CA ILE A 43 -38.15 -9.92 -9.03
C ILE A 43 -37.22 -11.07 -8.67
N ASP A 44 -36.64 -11.70 -9.69
CA ASP A 44 -35.63 -12.73 -9.48
C ASP A 44 -34.32 -12.11 -8.98
N PHE A 45 -33.60 -12.85 -8.13
CA PHE A 45 -32.36 -12.41 -7.52
C PHE A 45 -31.38 -13.59 -7.36
N ASN A 46 -30.11 -13.27 -7.19
CA ASN A 46 -29.04 -14.27 -7.14
C ASN A 46 -29.25 -15.26 -5.97
N ASP A 47 -29.17 -16.55 -6.27
CA ASP A 47 -29.37 -17.64 -5.30
C ASP A 47 -28.41 -17.61 -4.10
N ALA A 48 -27.25 -16.99 -4.25
CA ALA A 48 -26.33 -16.84 -3.14
C ALA A 48 -26.96 -16.09 -1.93
N TYR A 49 -27.90 -15.18 -2.17
CA TYR A 49 -28.64 -14.54 -1.08
C TYR A 49 -29.53 -15.55 -0.34
N ARG A 50 -30.08 -16.55 -1.06
CA ARG A 50 -30.87 -17.63 -0.44
C ARG A 50 -29.99 -18.56 0.39
N LEU A 51 -28.67 -18.63 0.05
CA LEU A 51 -27.67 -19.39 0.80
C LEU A 51 -27.08 -18.64 2.00
N GLY A 52 -27.57 -17.41 2.27
CA GLY A 52 -27.17 -16.63 3.45
C GLY A 52 -26.05 -15.62 3.22
N TYR A 53 -25.65 -15.37 1.96
CA TYR A 53 -24.71 -14.29 1.68
C TYR A 53 -25.39 -12.93 1.87
N ALA A 54 -24.79 -12.08 2.70
CA ALA A 54 -25.30 -10.73 2.91
C ALA A 54 -24.99 -9.80 1.72
N ARG A 55 -23.95 -10.12 0.95
CA ARG A 55 -23.52 -9.42 -0.26
C ARG A 55 -22.94 -10.41 -1.25
N VAL A 56 -23.40 -10.35 -2.48
CA VAL A 56 -22.91 -11.20 -3.56
C VAL A 56 -21.90 -10.45 -4.41
N GLY A 57 -20.75 -11.08 -4.60
CA GLY A 57 -19.65 -10.60 -5.45
C GLY A 57 -18.79 -11.79 -5.87
N CYS A 58 -17.53 -11.56 -6.21
CA CYS A 58 -16.61 -12.66 -6.53
C CYS A 58 -16.37 -13.50 -5.27
N TRP A 59 -16.66 -14.80 -5.35
CA TRP A 59 -16.50 -15.74 -4.21
C TRP A 59 -15.07 -15.80 -3.66
N CYS A 60 -14.06 -15.57 -4.50
CA CYS A 60 -12.63 -15.55 -4.16
C CYS A 60 -12.09 -14.12 -3.89
N CYS A 61 -12.96 -13.13 -3.68
CA CYS A 61 -12.53 -11.75 -3.49
C CYS A 61 -11.80 -11.57 -2.16
N PRO A 62 -10.61 -10.94 -2.15
CA PRO A 62 -9.90 -10.67 -0.90
C PRO A 62 -10.65 -9.72 0.05
N ASN A 63 -11.67 -9.02 -0.44
CA ASN A 63 -12.53 -8.14 0.36
C ASN A 63 -13.75 -8.86 0.96
N ASN A 64 -13.90 -10.16 0.73
CA ASN A 64 -14.99 -10.91 1.33
C ASN A 64 -14.90 -10.90 2.87
N SER A 65 -16.07 -10.86 3.50
CA SER A 65 -16.17 -11.05 4.95
C SER A 65 -15.85 -12.50 5.33
N GLY A 66 -15.43 -12.73 6.57
CA GLY A 66 -15.23 -14.08 7.09
C GLY A 66 -16.47 -14.95 6.98
N TRP A 67 -17.68 -14.37 7.10
CA TRP A 67 -18.94 -15.05 6.88
C TRP A 67 -19.10 -15.52 5.43
N SER A 68 -18.85 -14.66 4.46
CA SER A 68 -18.90 -15.04 3.03
C SER A 68 -17.90 -16.13 2.69
N GLU A 69 -16.71 -16.12 3.29
CA GLU A 69 -15.71 -17.17 3.09
C GLU A 69 -16.15 -18.50 3.70
N PHE A 70 -16.73 -18.46 4.89
CA PHE A 70 -17.29 -19.63 5.54
C PHE A 70 -18.38 -20.27 4.65
N LEU A 71 -19.31 -19.47 4.13
CA LEU A 71 -20.35 -19.95 3.21
C LEU A 71 -19.75 -20.51 1.91
N SER A 72 -18.71 -19.88 1.38
CA SER A 72 -18.03 -20.36 0.17
C SER A 72 -17.35 -21.73 0.40
N LYS A 73 -16.78 -21.96 1.57
CA LYS A 73 -16.25 -23.29 1.95
C LYS A 73 -17.32 -24.38 2.01
N ILE A 74 -18.55 -24.00 2.34
CA ILE A 74 -19.68 -24.95 2.40
C ILE A 74 -20.29 -25.17 1.01
N HIS A 75 -20.67 -24.08 0.33
CA HIS A 75 -21.49 -24.17 -0.88
C HIS A 75 -20.65 -24.27 -2.17
N MET A 76 -19.37 -23.92 -2.13
CA MET A 76 -18.43 -23.94 -3.26
C MET A 76 -17.13 -24.62 -2.85
N HIS A 77 -17.26 -25.77 -2.18
CA HIS A 77 -16.12 -26.47 -1.57
C HIS A 77 -14.99 -26.75 -2.56
N GLU A 78 -15.28 -27.37 -3.69
CA GLU A 78 -14.26 -27.75 -4.69
C GLU A 78 -13.52 -26.52 -5.23
N GLN A 79 -14.24 -25.46 -5.57
CA GLN A 79 -13.65 -24.21 -6.07
C GLN A 79 -12.80 -23.54 -4.99
N SER A 80 -13.28 -23.54 -3.75
CA SER A 80 -12.58 -22.95 -2.60
C SER A 80 -11.28 -23.69 -2.30
N GLU A 81 -11.28 -25.01 -2.31
CA GLU A 81 -10.07 -25.82 -2.11
C GLU A 81 -9.08 -25.67 -3.27
N ARG A 82 -9.56 -25.65 -4.50
CA ARG A 82 -8.72 -25.39 -5.67
C ARG A 82 -8.06 -24.01 -5.59
N PHE A 83 -8.81 -22.99 -5.20
CA PHE A 83 -8.26 -21.65 -5.04
C PHE A 83 -7.28 -21.56 -3.88
N ARG A 84 -7.57 -22.21 -2.74
CA ARG A 84 -6.64 -22.32 -1.61
C ARG A 84 -5.32 -22.96 -2.04
N THR A 85 -5.37 -24.05 -2.79
CA THR A 85 -4.17 -24.73 -3.31
C THR A 85 -3.35 -23.79 -4.19
N LEU A 86 -3.98 -23.07 -5.12
CA LEU A 86 -3.30 -22.08 -5.96
C LEU A 86 -2.62 -20.97 -5.15
N LEU A 87 -3.28 -20.51 -4.09
CA LEU A 87 -2.68 -19.50 -3.19
C LEU A 87 -1.49 -20.06 -2.41
N ILE A 88 -1.56 -21.31 -1.95
CA ILE A 88 -0.46 -21.98 -1.25
C ILE A 88 0.75 -22.15 -2.19
N ASP A 89 0.51 -22.60 -3.42
CA ASP A 89 1.57 -22.76 -4.42
C ASP A 89 2.20 -21.42 -4.77
N PHE A 90 1.38 -20.37 -4.89
CA PHE A 90 1.89 -19.01 -5.07
C PHE A 90 2.70 -18.56 -3.85
N ALA A 91 2.20 -18.78 -2.64
CA ALA A 91 2.92 -18.39 -1.41
C ALA A 91 4.27 -19.12 -1.30
N ARG A 92 4.36 -20.39 -1.67
CA ARG A 92 5.60 -21.16 -1.76
C ARG A 92 6.54 -20.57 -2.82
N SER A 93 6.01 -20.19 -3.99
CA SER A 93 6.82 -19.64 -5.07
C SER A 93 7.45 -18.29 -4.71
N ILE A 94 6.83 -17.52 -3.79
CA ILE A 94 7.34 -16.26 -3.27
C ILE A 94 8.09 -16.42 -1.93
N GLY A 95 8.49 -17.65 -1.56
CA GLY A 95 9.36 -17.94 -0.44
C GLY A 95 8.73 -17.83 0.95
N LYS A 96 7.40 -18.00 1.07
CA LYS A 96 6.77 -18.06 2.39
C LYS A 96 7.06 -19.40 3.05
N GLU A 97 7.75 -19.36 4.20
CA GLU A 97 8.13 -20.56 4.96
C GLU A 97 6.90 -21.37 5.37
N ASP A 98 5.88 -20.69 5.92
CA ASP A 98 4.60 -21.29 6.32
C ASP A 98 3.48 -20.91 5.35
N ALA A 99 3.56 -21.37 4.10
CA ALA A 99 2.63 -21.01 3.04
C ALA A 99 1.16 -21.31 3.37
N GLU A 100 0.90 -22.39 4.08
CA GLU A 100 -0.45 -22.79 4.51
C GLU A 100 -1.01 -21.83 5.54
N VAL A 101 -0.24 -21.52 6.59
CA VAL A 101 -0.60 -20.54 7.61
C VAL A 101 -0.79 -19.15 6.98
N TYR A 102 0.09 -18.76 6.05
CA TYR A 102 -0.03 -17.50 5.31
C TYR A 102 -1.36 -17.38 4.57
N VAL A 103 -1.85 -18.47 3.98
CA VAL A 103 -3.11 -18.49 3.26
C VAL A 103 -4.30 -18.61 4.19
N ASP A 104 -4.28 -19.53 5.15
CA ASP A 104 -5.40 -19.84 6.04
C ASP A 104 -5.70 -18.68 7.01
N ASP A 105 -4.68 -17.99 7.50
CA ASP A 105 -4.81 -16.78 8.33
C ASP A 105 -5.18 -15.52 7.50
N GLY A 106 -5.23 -15.65 6.18
CA GLY A 106 -5.66 -14.57 5.29
C GLY A 106 -4.62 -13.47 5.09
N PHE A 107 -3.33 -13.73 5.32
CA PHE A 107 -2.26 -12.74 5.11
C PHE A 107 -2.14 -12.31 3.65
N TRP A 108 -2.49 -13.17 2.71
CA TRP A 108 -2.56 -12.86 1.28
C TRP A 108 -3.54 -11.71 0.95
N LYS A 109 -4.49 -11.42 1.83
CA LYS A 109 -5.48 -10.34 1.70
C LYS A 109 -4.97 -9.00 2.21
N ALA A 110 -3.78 -8.92 2.77
CA ALA A 110 -3.24 -7.72 3.44
C ALA A 110 -3.36 -6.44 2.60
N ARG A 111 -3.22 -6.56 1.28
CA ARG A 111 -3.32 -5.43 0.34
C ARG A 111 -4.72 -4.80 0.29
N GLN A 112 -5.75 -5.56 0.62
CA GLN A 112 -7.15 -5.11 0.54
C GLN A 112 -7.77 -4.83 1.92
N GLY A 113 -7.02 -5.08 2.98
CA GLY A 113 -7.49 -4.94 4.34
C GLY A 113 -7.70 -6.28 5.00
N GLY A 114 -8.71 -6.91 5.19
CA GLY A 114 -8.92 -8.26 5.73
C GLY A 114 -8.09 -8.59 6.99
N ASN A 115 -7.80 -9.87 7.20
CA ASN A 115 -6.99 -10.34 8.34
C ASN A 115 -5.52 -9.88 8.26
N GLY A 116 -5.04 -9.50 7.09
CA GLY A 116 -3.73 -8.88 6.92
C GLY A 116 -3.60 -7.53 7.63
N VAL A 117 -4.72 -6.84 7.95
CA VAL A 117 -4.71 -5.64 8.79
C VAL A 117 -4.20 -5.97 10.19
N ALA A 118 -4.58 -7.10 10.75
CA ALA A 118 -4.09 -7.52 12.07
C ALA A 118 -2.58 -7.80 12.07
N TYR A 119 -2.05 -8.38 10.99
CA TYR A 119 -0.60 -8.55 10.79
C TYR A 119 0.10 -7.20 10.63
N ALA A 120 -0.47 -6.31 9.83
CA ALA A 120 0.06 -4.98 9.59
C ALA A 120 -0.03 -4.06 10.80
N GLN A 121 -1.00 -4.25 11.67
CA GLN A 121 -1.08 -3.51 12.94
C GLN A 121 0.09 -3.82 13.87
N LYS A 122 0.75 -4.97 13.71
CA LYS A 122 2.02 -5.29 14.37
C LYS A 122 3.21 -4.57 13.74
N SER A 123 3.03 -4.02 12.53
CA SER A 123 4.06 -3.31 11.78
C SER A 123 3.79 -1.81 11.86
N VAL A 124 4.28 -1.17 12.91
CA VAL A 124 4.10 0.25 13.16
C VAL A 124 5.44 0.96 13.00
N ILE A 125 5.46 2.00 12.19
CA ILE A 125 6.53 3.02 12.20
C ILE A 125 5.98 4.19 13.00
N SER A 126 6.69 4.63 14.02
CA SER A 126 6.40 5.90 14.69
C SER A 126 7.25 7.03 14.13
N PHE A 127 6.75 8.25 14.20
CA PHE A 127 7.54 9.42 13.84
C PHE A 127 7.15 10.64 14.67
N LYS A 128 8.15 11.50 14.89
CA LYS A 128 8.00 12.81 15.57
C LYS A 128 8.58 13.90 14.69
N PRO A 129 7.92 15.06 14.55
CA PRO A 129 8.59 16.25 14.03
C PRO A 129 9.83 16.57 14.88
N CYS A 130 10.88 17.03 14.24
CA CYS A 130 12.07 17.48 14.96
C CYS A 130 11.78 18.82 15.63
N ALA A 131 12.10 18.95 16.91
CA ALA A 131 11.85 20.20 17.65
C ALA A 131 12.81 21.35 17.26
N THR A 132 13.97 21.02 16.67
CA THR A 132 15.05 21.97 16.41
C THR A 132 15.28 22.25 14.92
N GLU A 133 14.66 21.48 14.03
CA GLU A 133 14.88 21.58 12.59
C GLU A 133 13.53 21.51 11.85
N GLU A 134 13.23 22.53 11.07
CA GLU A 134 12.00 22.63 10.30
C GLU A 134 11.97 21.54 9.18
N ASN A 135 10.78 21.02 8.89
CA ASN A 135 10.55 19.95 7.90
C ASN A 135 11.42 18.70 8.10
N ALA A 136 11.83 18.45 9.34
CA ALA A 136 12.59 17.29 9.76
C ALA A 136 11.72 16.36 10.62
N PHE A 137 11.84 15.06 10.37
CA PHE A 137 11.05 14.02 11.01
C PHE A 137 11.96 12.89 11.49
N ASN A 138 11.81 12.53 12.76
CA ASN A 138 12.50 11.38 13.35
C ASN A 138 11.58 10.16 13.26
N TYR A 139 11.99 9.15 12.53
CA TYR A 139 11.27 7.88 12.37
C TYR A 139 11.91 6.80 13.22
N GLU A 140 11.09 6.00 13.88
CA GLU A 140 11.49 4.76 14.52
C GLU A 140 11.02 3.59 13.66
N LEU A 141 11.98 2.89 13.05
CA LEU A 141 11.77 1.82 12.10
C LEU A 141 11.73 0.46 12.82
N GLN A 142 11.04 -0.52 12.25
CA GLN A 142 11.08 -1.90 12.72
C GLN A 142 12.30 -2.65 12.14
N LYS A 143 12.50 -2.56 10.82
CA LYS A 143 13.70 -3.06 10.16
C LYS A 143 14.82 -2.02 10.35
N PRO A 144 15.99 -2.44 10.89
CA PRO A 144 17.11 -1.52 11.08
C PRO A 144 17.58 -0.93 9.72
N VAL A 145 18.16 0.26 9.78
CA VAL A 145 18.74 0.93 8.60
C VAL A 145 19.86 0.05 8.02
N THR A 146 19.78 -0.20 6.73
CA THR A 146 20.81 -0.85 5.92
C THR A 146 21.09 0.00 4.67
N GLU A 147 22.12 -0.34 3.89
CA GLU A 147 22.43 0.36 2.65
C GLU A 147 21.28 0.29 1.64
N GLU A 148 20.48 -0.76 1.66
CA GLU A 148 19.28 -0.92 0.82
C GLU A 148 18.25 0.20 1.02
N LEU A 149 18.19 0.80 2.22
CA LEU A 149 17.29 1.92 2.48
C LEU A 149 17.57 3.09 1.55
N TYR A 150 18.83 3.40 1.34
CA TYR A 150 19.24 4.56 0.53
C TYR A 150 18.90 4.36 -0.95
N GLU A 151 18.97 3.13 -1.47
CA GLU A 151 18.59 2.81 -2.84
C GLU A 151 17.15 3.21 -3.15
N LEU A 152 16.25 3.07 -2.19
CA LEU A 152 14.84 3.44 -2.33
C LEU A 152 14.63 4.95 -2.52
N PHE A 153 15.61 5.78 -2.18
CA PHE A 153 15.54 7.23 -2.33
C PHE A 153 16.10 7.74 -3.67
N ARG A 154 16.70 6.89 -4.51
CA ARG A 154 17.18 7.26 -5.85
C ARG A 154 16.14 7.93 -6.76
N PRO A 155 14.85 7.58 -6.72
CA PRO A 155 13.84 8.29 -7.50
C PRO A 155 13.66 9.77 -7.13
N PHE A 156 14.17 10.19 -5.99
CA PHE A 156 14.10 11.58 -5.54
C PHE A 156 15.28 12.42 -6.04
N GLY A 157 16.44 11.81 -6.26
CA GLY A 157 17.65 12.51 -6.70
C GLY A 157 18.89 11.64 -6.70
N TYR A 158 20.04 12.29 -6.73
CA TYR A 158 21.36 11.66 -6.71
C TYR A 158 21.81 11.51 -5.26
N LEU A 159 22.16 10.28 -4.87
CA LEU A 159 22.69 10.01 -3.53
C LEU A 159 24.13 10.51 -3.43
N ASN A 160 24.42 11.24 -2.38
CA ASN A 160 25.76 11.69 -2.05
C ASN A 160 26.08 11.32 -0.59
N PHE A 161 27.07 10.44 -0.43
CA PHE A 161 27.56 9.94 0.84
C PHE A 161 28.75 10.75 1.37
N ASP A 162 29.46 11.46 0.48
CA ASP A 162 30.72 12.12 0.79
C ASP A 162 30.52 13.48 1.51
N MET A 163 29.40 14.15 1.23
CA MET A 163 29.07 15.43 1.87
C MET A 163 28.66 15.29 3.33
N GLY A 164 28.28 14.09 3.73
CA GLY A 164 27.66 13.82 5.02
C GLY A 164 28.67 13.46 6.12
N ASN A 165 28.22 13.62 7.36
CA ASN A 165 28.95 13.12 8.51
C ASN A 165 28.76 11.60 8.65
N ALA A 166 29.78 10.83 8.31
CA ALA A 166 29.74 9.36 8.36
C ALA A 166 29.40 8.82 9.78
N ARG A 167 29.81 9.52 10.84
CA ARG A 167 29.49 9.12 12.23
C ARG A 167 27.98 9.20 12.55
N LEU A 168 27.27 10.09 11.87
CA LEU A 168 25.82 10.26 11.99
C LEU A 168 25.05 9.44 10.96
N GLY A 169 25.72 8.81 10.01
CA GLY A 169 25.11 8.13 8.88
C GLY A 169 24.33 9.11 8.00
N GLU A 170 24.93 10.27 7.70
CA GLU A 170 24.32 11.29 6.86
C GLU A 170 24.48 10.96 5.39
N VAL A 171 23.38 11.04 4.65
CA VAL A 171 23.34 10.91 3.19
C VAL A 171 22.50 12.05 2.65
N PHE A 172 23.02 12.75 1.66
CA PHE A 172 22.31 13.83 0.96
C PHE A 172 21.74 13.33 -0.36
N ILE A 173 20.58 13.84 -0.70
CA ILE A 173 19.95 13.60 -1.99
C ILE A 173 19.90 14.91 -2.74
N LEU A 174 20.54 14.94 -3.91
CA LEU A 174 20.75 16.13 -4.70
C LEU A 174 19.93 16.09 -5.98
N ASN A 175 19.51 17.25 -6.47
CA ASN A 175 19.01 17.35 -7.83
C ASN A 175 20.17 17.37 -8.85
N ARG A 176 19.85 17.42 -10.14
CA ARG A 176 20.84 17.44 -11.22
C ARG A 176 21.75 18.68 -11.17
N ALA A 177 21.31 19.76 -10.57
CA ALA A 177 22.09 21.00 -10.41
C ALA A 177 22.93 21.02 -9.11
N GLY A 178 22.98 19.93 -8.35
CA GLY A 178 23.73 19.83 -7.10
C GLY A 178 23.02 20.46 -5.87
N LYS A 179 21.77 20.95 -6.02
CA LYS A 179 20.99 21.44 -4.89
C LYS A 179 20.51 20.29 -4.03
N ILE A 180 20.63 20.43 -2.71
CA ILE A 180 20.16 19.42 -1.75
C ILE A 180 18.63 19.45 -1.69
N LEU A 181 18.01 18.29 -1.85
CA LEU A 181 16.56 18.07 -1.74
C LEU A 181 16.20 17.46 -0.40
N LEU A 182 16.93 16.43 0.01
CA LEU A 182 16.71 15.68 1.25
C LEU A 182 18.04 15.44 1.96
N LYS A 183 17.96 15.35 3.29
CA LYS A 183 19.02 14.86 4.16
C LYS A 183 18.48 13.67 4.95
N LEU A 184 19.16 12.55 4.87
CA LEU A 184 18.89 11.36 5.66
C LEU A 184 19.98 11.21 6.71
N GLN A 185 19.62 10.89 7.94
CA GLN A 185 20.54 10.63 9.04
C GLN A 185 20.11 9.32 9.73
N GLY A 186 20.83 8.25 9.47
CA GLY A 186 20.53 6.95 10.04
C GLY A 186 21.77 6.05 10.00
N ARG A 187 22.28 5.67 11.17
CA ARG A 187 23.39 4.74 11.23
C ARG A 187 22.95 3.35 10.81
N VAL A 188 23.76 2.67 10.01
CA VAL A 188 23.54 1.26 9.68
C VAL A 188 23.41 0.44 10.96
N GLY A 189 22.39 -0.41 11.05
CA GLY A 189 22.04 -1.19 12.23
C GLY A 189 21.14 -0.47 13.26
N SER A 190 20.96 0.86 13.16
CA SER A 190 20.01 1.62 13.99
C SER A 190 18.59 1.49 13.49
N ARG A 191 17.61 1.60 14.38
CA ARG A 191 16.18 1.73 14.00
C ARG A 191 15.74 3.18 13.89
N ASN A 192 16.60 4.13 14.25
CA ASN A 192 16.28 5.55 14.17
C ASN A 192 16.77 6.15 12.85
N LEU A 193 15.87 6.79 12.16
CA LEU A 193 16.14 7.53 10.93
C LEU A 193 15.56 8.92 11.02
N LYS A 194 16.39 9.95 10.87
CA LYS A 194 15.92 11.32 10.69
C LYS A 194 15.91 11.65 9.20
N VAL A 195 14.82 12.23 8.73
CA VAL A 195 14.68 12.73 7.36
C VAL A 195 14.35 14.20 7.41
N THR A 196 15.16 15.03 6.77
CA THR A 196 14.90 16.46 6.59
C THR A 196 14.58 16.72 5.13
N ILE A 197 13.44 17.37 4.86
CA ILE A 197 13.00 17.77 3.53
C ILE A 197 13.38 19.22 3.30
N LEU A 198 14.38 19.48 2.46
CA LEU A 198 14.91 20.80 2.18
C LEU A 198 14.27 21.45 0.96
N ASP A 199 13.76 20.63 0.04
CA ASP A 199 12.97 21.07 -1.11
C ASP A 199 11.87 20.04 -1.40
N HIS A 200 10.64 20.52 -1.59
CA HIS A 200 9.49 19.63 -1.85
C HIS A 200 9.48 19.03 -3.27
N LYS A 201 10.33 19.52 -4.17
CA LYS A 201 10.38 19.08 -5.58
C LYS A 201 10.99 17.70 -5.75
N ILE A 202 10.42 16.71 -5.07
CA ILE A 202 10.84 15.30 -5.13
C ILE A 202 9.71 14.44 -5.69
N ALA A 203 10.03 13.54 -6.60
CA ALA A 203 9.09 12.54 -7.15
C ALA A 203 7.69 13.14 -7.51
N GLY A 204 7.65 14.32 -8.12
CA GLY A 204 6.42 14.97 -8.54
C GLY A 204 5.54 15.51 -7.40
N ALA A 205 6.10 15.75 -6.21
CA ALA A 205 5.35 16.37 -5.13
C ALA A 205 5.05 17.83 -5.42
N SER A 206 3.84 18.27 -5.12
CA SER A 206 3.35 19.66 -5.32
C SER A 206 3.67 20.58 -4.15
N ASP A 207 3.83 20.03 -2.96
CA ASP A 207 4.01 20.72 -1.70
C ASP A 207 4.76 19.86 -0.67
N MET A 208 5.08 20.44 0.49
CA MET A 208 5.82 19.74 1.56
C MET A 208 5.06 18.54 2.13
N LYS A 209 3.74 18.61 2.24
CA LYS A 209 2.91 17.51 2.73
C LYS A 209 2.96 16.32 1.77
N THR A 210 2.86 16.61 0.48
CA THR A 210 2.99 15.58 -0.56
C THR A 210 4.40 14.98 -0.56
N ALA A 211 5.43 15.79 -0.40
CA ALA A 211 6.81 15.33 -0.28
C ALA A 211 7.00 14.40 0.92
N GLU A 212 6.43 14.73 2.07
CA GLU A 212 6.41 13.87 3.27
C GLU A 212 5.74 12.51 2.98
N GLU A 213 4.60 12.51 2.29
CA GLU A 213 3.92 11.25 1.91
C GLU A 213 4.77 10.41 0.92
N ARG A 214 5.56 11.04 0.04
CA ARG A 214 6.52 10.32 -0.82
C ARG A 214 7.63 9.66 0.00
N VAL A 215 8.15 10.35 1.00
CA VAL A 215 9.13 9.78 1.95
C VAL A 215 8.53 8.59 2.68
N LYS A 216 7.33 8.73 3.25
CA LYS A 216 6.61 7.65 3.92
C LYS A 216 6.35 6.45 3.00
N CYS A 217 6.11 6.68 1.72
CA CYS A 217 5.98 5.62 0.72
C CYS A 217 7.27 4.79 0.61
N GLN A 218 8.42 5.43 0.53
CA GLN A 218 9.70 4.73 0.43
C GLN A 218 10.06 3.98 1.72
N LEU A 219 9.78 4.58 2.88
CA LEU A 219 9.92 3.88 4.16
C LEU A 219 9.01 2.65 4.26
N THR A 220 7.79 2.74 3.73
CA THR A 220 6.88 1.58 3.66
C THR A 220 7.46 0.47 2.78
N LYS A 221 8.00 0.80 1.61
CA LYS A 221 8.67 -0.18 0.74
C LYS A 221 9.83 -0.85 1.45
N TYR A 222 10.65 -0.07 2.14
CA TYR A 222 11.77 -0.60 2.91
C TYR A 222 11.32 -1.60 3.98
N GLN A 223 10.24 -1.30 4.70
CA GLN A 223 9.76 -2.13 5.82
C GLN A 223 8.98 -3.37 5.34
N MET A 224 8.22 -3.25 4.27
CA MET A 224 7.16 -4.21 3.92
C MET A 224 7.06 -4.49 2.42
N CYS A 225 8.14 -4.36 1.65
CA CYS A 225 8.07 -4.74 0.24
C CYS A 225 7.75 -6.24 0.14
N MET A 226 6.71 -6.55 -0.62
CA MET A 226 6.24 -7.91 -0.84
C MET A 226 6.52 -8.43 -2.26
N GLY A 227 7.37 -7.74 -3.04
CA GLY A 227 7.72 -8.16 -4.39
C GLY A 227 6.55 -8.13 -5.40
N CYS A 228 5.56 -7.26 -5.22
CA CYS A 228 4.37 -7.23 -6.09
C CYS A 228 4.61 -6.69 -7.51
N LEU A 229 5.84 -6.35 -7.87
CA LEU A 229 6.31 -5.86 -9.18
C LEU A 229 5.62 -4.58 -9.70
N ALA A 230 4.71 -3.98 -8.95
CA ALA A 230 3.98 -2.78 -9.40
C ALA A 230 4.92 -1.59 -9.68
N CYS A 231 6.00 -1.44 -8.91
CA CYS A 231 6.99 -0.38 -9.13
C CYS A 231 7.81 -0.62 -10.40
N GLU A 232 8.11 -1.89 -10.70
CA GLU A 232 8.84 -2.31 -11.90
C GLU A 232 7.99 -2.08 -13.15
N SER A 233 6.71 -2.49 -13.11
CA SER A 233 5.80 -2.41 -14.26
C SER A 233 5.52 -0.98 -14.73
N VAL A 234 5.62 0.03 -13.84
CA VAL A 234 5.42 1.44 -14.23
C VAL A 234 6.73 2.12 -14.64
N CYS A 235 7.87 1.46 -14.52
CA CYS A 235 9.16 2.03 -14.86
C CYS A 235 9.40 1.98 -16.37
N ARG A 236 9.11 3.06 -17.08
CA ARG A 236 9.30 3.17 -18.54
C ARG A 236 10.75 3.03 -19.01
N PHE A 237 11.70 3.18 -18.09
CA PHE A 237 13.14 3.16 -18.40
C PHE A 237 13.80 1.84 -18.00
N ASN A 238 13.03 0.86 -17.52
CA ASN A 238 13.55 -0.40 -16.99
C ASN A 238 14.72 -0.20 -16.01
N ALA A 239 14.62 0.86 -15.21
CA ALA A 239 15.64 1.21 -14.23
C ALA A 239 15.47 0.48 -12.91
N LEU A 240 14.33 -0.15 -12.68
CA LEU A 240 13.96 -0.77 -11.43
C LEU A 240 13.82 -2.28 -11.60
N SER A 241 14.41 -3.04 -10.68
CA SER A 241 14.31 -4.49 -10.61
C SER A 241 13.90 -4.90 -9.20
N VAL A 242 12.90 -5.77 -9.10
CA VAL A 242 12.42 -6.34 -7.85
C VAL A 242 12.49 -7.85 -7.96
N LYS A 243 13.36 -8.48 -7.19
CA LYS A 243 13.54 -9.93 -7.20
C LYS A 243 13.38 -10.47 -5.80
N GLU A 244 12.83 -11.65 -5.71
CA GLU A 244 12.83 -12.42 -4.48
C GLU A 244 14.04 -13.35 -4.47
N GLU A 245 14.82 -13.27 -3.41
CA GLU A 245 15.96 -14.15 -3.17
C GLU A 245 15.46 -15.49 -2.57
N LYS A 246 16.32 -16.51 -2.60
CA LYS A 246 15.98 -17.86 -2.12
C LYS A 246 15.58 -17.94 -0.65
N ASP A 247 15.97 -16.96 0.15
CA ASP A 247 15.64 -16.80 1.56
C ASP A 247 14.36 -16.00 1.80
N GLY A 248 13.59 -15.69 0.74
CA GLY A 248 12.37 -14.89 0.82
C GLY A 248 12.60 -13.38 0.97
N LYS A 249 13.85 -12.94 0.95
CA LYS A 249 14.19 -11.53 1.00
C LYS A 249 13.92 -10.88 -0.36
N ILE A 250 13.33 -9.70 -0.33
CA ILE A 250 13.09 -8.91 -1.55
C ILE A 250 14.31 -8.02 -1.83
N ASP A 251 15.00 -8.33 -2.92
CA ASP A 251 16.05 -7.48 -3.48
C ASP A 251 15.40 -6.41 -4.38
N TYR A 252 15.44 -5.18 -3.93
CA TYR A 252 14.87 -4.02 -4.62
C TYR A 252 16.01 -3.10 -5.08
N ARG A 253 16.28 -3.07 -6.38
CA ARG A 253 17.39 -2.29 -6.95
C ARG A 253 16.91 -1.28 -7.95
N ILE A 254 17.57 -0.13 -7.94
CA ILE A 254 17.37 0.95 -8.92
C ILE A 254 18.71 1.25 -9.60
N SER A 255 18.77 1.02 -10.91
CA SER A 255 19.93 1.43 -11.70
C SER A 255 20.01 2.95 -11.76
N ASP A 256 21.08 3.51 -11.22
CA ASP A 256 21.30 4.96 -11.21
C ASP A 256 21.48 5.55 -12.62
N GLU A 257 22.12 4.79 -13.50
CA GLU A 257 22.34 5.17 -14.89
C GLU A 257 21.05 5.27 -15.72
N LYS A 258 20.09 4.34 -15.47
CA LYS A 258 18.82 4.27 -16.19
C LYS A 258 17.73 5.12 -15.55
N CYS A 259 17.85 5.44 -14.27
CA CYS A 259 16.81 6.15 -13.53
C CYS A 259 16.72 7.62 -13.92
N MET A 260 15.65 8.00 -14.59
CA MET A 260 15.40 9.40 -14.98
C MET A 260 14.77 10.25 -13.87
N ARG A 261 14.60 9.69 -12.67
CA ARG A 261 14.04 10.37 -11.49
C ARG A 261 12.65 10.98 -11.73
N CYS A 262 11.86 10.33 -12.59
CA CYS A 262 10.52 10.77 -12.94
C CYS A 262 9.50 10.61 -11.79
N GLY A 263 9.83 9.80 -10.78
CA GLY A 263 8.96 9.55 -9.62
C GLY A 263 7.78 8.62 -9.88
N GLU A 264 7.58 8.06 -11.08
CA GLU A 264 6.46 7.18 -11.41
C GLU A 264 6.35 5.98 -10.45
N CYS A 265 7.47 5.34 -10.11
CA CYS A 265 7.50 4.23 -9.16
C CYS A 265 7.09 4.63 -7.73
N VAL A 266 7.02 5.92 -7.42
CA VAL A 266 6.57 6.47 -6.14
C VAL A 266 5.14 7.00 -6.25
N ASN A 267 4.71 7.42 -7.44
CA ASN A 267 3.42 8.11 -7.68
C ASN A 267 2.32 7.23 -8.26
N HIS A 268 2.61 6.02 -8.72
CA HIS A 268 1.70 5.17 -9.51
C HIS A 268 0.39 4.79 -8.79
N PHE A 269 0.32 4.93 -7.46
CA PHE A 269 -0.91 4.80 -6.67
C PHE A 269 -1.07 6.03 -5.77
N ILE A 270 -2.28 6.26 -5.26
CA ILE A 270 -2.57 7.37 -4.33
C ILE A 270 -1.56 7.44 -3.17
N ALA A 271 -1.10 6.30 -2.68
CA ALA A 271 -0.10 6.20 -1.62
C ALA A 271 1.27 5.69 -2.12
N GLY A 272 1.48 5.55 -3.43
CA GLY A 272 2.73 5.11 -4.06
C GLY A 272 3.14 3.65 -3.82
N CYS A 273 2.52 2.95 -2.90
CA CYS A 273 2.76 1.54 -2.60
C CYS A 273 1.48 0.91 -2.04
N TYR A 274 1.14 -0.30 -2.49
CA TYR A 274 -0.02 -1.01 -1.94
C TYR A 274 0.08 -1.25 -0.44
N MET A 275 1.28 -1.54 0.04
CA MET A 275 1.52 -1.80 1.46
C MET A 275 1.39 -0.54 2.33
N ARG A 276 1.37 0.67 1.73
CA ARG A 276 1.16 1.92 2.46
C ARG A 276 -0.19 1.99 3.19
N LYS A 277 -1.21 1.27 2.69
CA LYS A 277 -2.52 1.16 3.36
C LYS A 277 -2.49 0.22 4.56
N VAL A 278 -1.51 -0.66 4.60
CA VAL A 278 -1.40 -1.75 5.59
C VAL A 278 -0.46 -1.34 6.71
N LEU A 279 0.68 -0.71 6.38
CA LEU A 279 1.62 -0.20 7.37
C LEU A 279 1.05 1.03 8.09
N SER A 280 0.92 0.95 9.37
CA SER A 280 0.55 2.10 10.20
C SER A 280 1.77 2.97 10.46
N ILE A 281 1.72 4.24 10.03
CA ILE A 281 2.73 5.26 10.38
C ILE A 281 2.04 6.24 11.33
N LYS A 282 2.40 6.17 12.61
CA LYS A 282 1.76 6.95 13.67
C LYS A 282 2.64 8.13 14.06
N ARG A 283 2.01 9.30 14.15
CA ARG A 283 2.61 10.47 14.79
C ARG A 283 2.50 10.28 16.30
N GLU A 284 3.62 10.37 16.99
CA GLU A 284 3.69 10.43 18.44
C GLU A 284 3.52 11.86 18.98
#